data_b1ecf1e3221c7b6e1eeeef11af35b58d
#
_entry.id   b1ecf1e3221c7b6e1eeeef11af35b58d
#
_cell.length_a   1.000
_cell.length_b   1.000
_cell.length_c   1.000
_cell.angle_alpha   90.00
_cell.angle_beta   90.00
_cell.angle_gamma   90.00
#
_symmetry.space_group_name_H-M   'P 1'
#
loop_
_entity.id
_entity.type
_entity.pdbx_description
1 polymer ?
#
loop_
_entity_poly.entity_id
_entity_poly.type
_entity_poly.pdbx_seq_one_letter_code
_entity_poly.pdbx_strand_id
1 'polypeptide(L)'
;MAEKLWRFHLSGRPALDFANTVSWRASSRPVERLESAEDLVRWAKQSRVLTDRDARQLAQQVRRKLAPTTAAVARVRVLREAIYRVFSMIADSHQPNQSDMATINRVLSEAMRHIRVTRRAHGGFVSAWQKGPPSLRRVLWPVARSVADVLTSEDLGRLKKCPAATCGWIFLDTTRNHTRRWCDMKVCGNRAKARRYYLRQRLMTRQPRARHS
;
A
#
# COMPACT_ATOMS: atom_id res chain seq x y z
N MET A 1 11.20 23.57 10.02
CA MET A 1 10.03 22.76 9.59
C MET A 1 10.25 21.34 10.08
N ALA A 2 9.43 20.86 11.02
CA ALA A 2 9.54 19.51 11.55
C ALA A 2 9.37 18.50 10.42
N GLU A 3 10.36 17.64 10.24
CA GLU A 3 10.34 16.56 9.29
C GLU A 3 9.13 15.68 9.59
N LYS A 4 8.14 15.65 8.68
CA LYS A 4 6.94 14.82 8.79
C LYS A 4 7.40 13.35 8.76
N LEU A 5 7.74 12.79 9.93
CA LEU A 5 8.14 11.39 10.12
C LEU A 5 6.91 10.48 9.90
N TRP A 6 6.46 10.39 8.65
CA TRP A 6 5.47 9.40 8.27
C TRP A 6 6.12 8.02 8.27
N ARG A 7 5.81 7.21 9.27
CA ARG A 7 6.07 5.78 9.17
C ARG A 7 4.95 5.17 8.33
N PHE A 8 5.30 4.68 7.14
CA PHE A 8 4.40 3.86 6.36
C PHE A 8 4.23 2.51 7.08
N HIS A 9 3.00 2.04 7.15
CA HIS A 9 2.75 0.68 7.65
C HIS A 9 3.14 -0.30 6.54
N LEU A 10 4.16 -1.11 6.81
CA LEU A 10 4.72 -2.02 5.82
C LEU A 10 4.30 -3.45 6.14
N SER A 11 3.69 -4.11 5.15
CA SER A 11 3.31 -5.51 5.20
C SER A 11 4.44 -6.44 4.71
N GLY A 12 5.48 -5.85 4.11
CA GLY A 12 6.53 -6.57 3.40
C GLY A 12 6.14 -6.97 1.97
N ARG A 13 4.96 -6.56 1.50
CA ARG A 13 4.49 -6.74 0.12
C ARG A 13 4.33 -5.37 -0.54
N PRO A 14 5.25 -4.95 -1.42
CA PRO A 14 5.26 -3.62 -2.01
C PRO A 14 3.92 -3.20 -2.64
N ALA A 15 3.20 -4.13 -3.25
CA ALA A 15 1.88 -3.88 -3.85
C ALA A 15 0.85 -3.39 -2.83
N LEU A 16 0.75 -4.06 -1.67
CA LEU A 16 -0.19 -3.70 -0.60
C LEU A 16 0.25 -2.42 0.11
N ASP A 17 1.55 -2.31 0.39
CA ASP A 17 2.14 -1.14 1.03
C ASP A 17 1.92 0.12 0.17
N PHE A 18 2.04 -0.01 -1.16
CA PHE A 18 1.80 1.06 -2.11
C PHE A 18 0.32 1.45 -2.19
N ALA A 19 -0.59 0.48 -2.31
CA ALA A 19 -2.04 0.72 -2.32
C ALA A 19 -2.51 1.46 -1.07
N ASN A 20 -1.88 1.21 0.08
CA ASN A 20 -2.21 1.78 1.38
C ASN A 20 -1.53 3.12 1.69
N THR A 21 -0.89 3.75 0.72
CA THR A 21 -0.30 5.11 0.90
C THR A 21 -1.34 6.24 0.98
N VAL A 22 -2.63 5.93 0.92
CA VAL A 22 -3.70 6.83 1.35
C VAL A 22 -4.21 6.37 2.71
N SER A 23 -4.12 7.23 3.72
CA SER A 23 -4.70 6.97 5.05
C SER A 23 -6.14 7.42 5.12
N TRP A 24 -6.92 6.79 6.02
CA TRP A 24 -8.32 7.16 6.22
C TRP A 24 -9.15 7.08 4.93
N ARG A 25 -8.82 6.15 4.06
CA ARG A 25 -9.36 6.05 2.70
C ARG A 25 -10.89 5.94 2.66
N ALA A 26 -11.50 5.31 3.68
CA ALA A 26 -12.95 5.17 3.81
C ALA A 26 -13.60 6.33 4.58
N SER A 27 -12.87 7.41 4.89
CA SER A 27 -13.43 8.59 5.56
C SER A 27 -13.85 9.66 4.54
N SER A 28 -14.60 10.67 5.03
CA SER A 28 -14.92 11.86 4.23
C SER A 28 -13.71 12.74 3.92
N ARG A 29 -12.57 12.51 4.58
CA ARG A 29 -11.32 13.26 4.40
C ARG A 29 -10.13 12.29 4.34
N PRO A 30 -9.95 11.56 3.23
CA PRO A 30 -8.78 10.71 3.05
C PRO A 30 -7.51 11.56 3.02
N VAL A 31 -6.41 10.99 3.54
CA VAL A 31 -5.13 11.70 3.62
C VAL A 31 -4.14 11.07 2.65
N GLU A 32 -3.76 11.82 1.63
CA GLU A 32 -2.71 11.47 0.68
C GLU A 32 -1.35 11.45 1.39
N ARG A 33 -0.54 10.42 1.14
CA ARG A 33 0.81 10.27 1.69
C ARG A 33 1.91 10.44 0.65
N LEU A 34 1.57 10.35 -0.63
CA LEU A 34 2.48 10.58 -1.74
C LEU A 34 2.13 11.92 -2.40
N GLU A 35 2.34 13.03 -1.68
CA GLU A 35 2.05 14.37 -2.17
C GLU A 35 3.11 14.86 -3.16
N SER A 36 4.35 14.43 -2.98
CA SER A 36 5.51 14.86 -3.74
C SER A 36 6.38 13.69 -4.22
N ALA A 37 7.36 13.97 -5.06
CA ALA A 37 8.36 13.00 -5.46
C ALA A 37 9.27 12.58 -4.29
N GLU A 38 9.52 13.48 -3.36
CA GLU A 38 10.25 13.22 -2.12
C GLU A 38 9.52 12.19 -1.26
N ASP A 39 8.19 12.28 -1.17
CA ASP A 39 7.38 11.30 -0.43
C ASP A 39 7.46 9.93 -1.08
N LEU A 40 7.42 9.86 -2.43
CA LEU A 40 7.60 8.61 -3.16
C LEU A 40 8.98 7.98 -2.89
N VAL A 41 10.04 8.78 -2.93
CA VAL A 41 11.40 8.30 -2.62
C VAL A 41 11.50 7.80 -1.18
N ARG A 42 10.91 8.52 -0.23
CA ARG A 42 10.86 8.14 1.19
C ARG A 42 10.11 6.82 1.38
N TRP A 43 8.93 6.69 0.74
CA TRP A 43 8.17 5.45 0.76
C TRP A 43 8.98 4.30 0.15
N ALA A 44 9.57 4.48 -1.01
CA ALA A 44 10.34 3.45 -1.71
C ALA A 44 11.57 2.97 -0.91
N LYS A 45 12.21 3.87 -0.17
CA LYS A 45 13.27 3.52 0.78
C LYS A 45 12.73 2.70 1.95
N GLN A 46 11.66 3.16 2.61
CA GLN A 46 11.08 2.48 3.77
C GLN A 46 10.53 1.09 3.41
N SER A 47 9.89 0.95 2.25
CA SER A 47 9.38 -0.33 1.74
C SER A 47 10.44 -1.23 1.12
N ARG A 48 11.72 -0.83 1.14
CA ARG A 48 12.86 -1.55 0.54
C ARG A 48 12.71 -1.82 -0.96
N VAL A 49 11.90 -1.02 -1.63
CA VAL A 49 11.77 -1.01 -3.10
C VAL A 49 13.02 -0.42 -3.75
N LEU A 50 13.66 0.53 -3.08
CA LEU A 50 14.96 1.08 -3.44
C LEU A 50 16.00 0.73 -2.38
N THR A 51 17.26 0.54 -2.83
CA THR A 51 18.40 0.50 -1.92
C THR A 51 18.63 1.90 -1.29
N ASP A 52 19.33 1.94 -0.16
CA ASP A 52 19.69 3.23 0.46
C ASP A 52 20.50 4.12 -0.48
N ARG A 53 21.38 3.53 -1.29
CA ARG A 53 22.18 4.24 -2.30
C ARG A 53 21.28 4.86 -3.38
N ASP A 54 20.39 4.07 -3.98
CA ASP A 54 19.51 4.53 -5.06
C ASP A 54 18.52 5.58 -4.53
N ALA A 55 18.02 5.41 -3.32
CA ALA A 55 17.13 6.38 -2.67
C ALA A 55 17.83 7.73 -2.44
N ARG A 56 19.09 7.72 -1.96
CA ARG A 56 19.88 8.96 -1.79
C ARG A 56 20.12 9.65 -3.13
N GLN A 57 20.53 8.90 -4.16
CA GLN A 57 20.78 9.44 -5.50
C GLN A 57 19.49 10.03 -6.10
N LEU A 58 18.37 9.32 -6.02
CA LEU A 58 17.09 9.80 -6.54
C LEU A 58 16.57 11.02 -5.77
N ALA A 59 16.72 11.05 -4.44
CA ALA A 59 16.38 12.22 -3.63
C ALA A 59 17.18 13.47 -4.03
N GLN A 60 18.47 13.30 -4.37
CA GLN A 60 19.30 14.39 -4.85
C GLN A 60 18.84 14.91 -6.23
N GLN A 61 18.48 14.00 -7.16
CA GLN A 61 17.94 14.38 -8.47
C GLN A 61 16.62 15.15 -8.33
N VAL A 62 15.72 14.69 -7.44
CA VAL A 62 14.44 15.35 -7.17
C VAL A 62 14.66 16.76 -6.63
N ARG A 63 15.53 16.93 -5.62
CA ARG A 63 15.85 18.26 -5.06
C ARG A 63 16.46 19.22 -6.09
N ARG A 64 17.27 18.73 -7.01
CA ARG A 64 17.86 19.52 -8.10
C ARG A 64 16.88 19.82 -9.25
N LYS A 65 15.60 19.39 -9.14
CA LYS A 65 14.57 19.51 -10.19
C LYS A 65 15.00 18.91 -11.54
N LEU A 66 15.91 17.95 -11.52
CA LEU A 66 16.38 17.24 -12.72
C LEU A 66 15.41 16.16 -13.21
N ALA A 67 14.33 15.91 -12.47
CA ALA A 67 13.29 14.96 -12.82
C ALA A 67 11.93 15.67 -12.95
N PRO A 68 11.08 15.29 -13.92
CA PRO A 68 9.72 15.80 -14.05
C PRO A 68 8.87 15.27 -12.89
N THR A 69 8.69 16.09 -11.83
CA THR A 69 8.19 15.63 -10.54
C THR A 69 6.67 15.54 -10.48
N THR A 70 5.93 16.58 -10.93
CA THR A 70 4.47 16.65 -10.80
C THR A 70 3.76 15.61 -11.68
N ALA A 71 4.08 15.54 -12.97
CA ALA A 71 3.48 14.56 -13.87
C ALA A 71 3.87 13.11 -13.51
N ALA A 72 5.08 12.90 -12.96
CA ALA A 72 5.50 11.59 -12.49
C ALA A 72 4.69 11.14 -11.26
N VAL A 73 4.49 12.02 -10.27
CA VAL A 73 3.68 11.72 -9.09
C VAL A 73 2.21 11.46 -9.47
N ALA A 74 1.65 12.21 -10.41
CA ALA A 74 0.31 11.95 -10.91
C ALA A 74 0.18 10.55 -11.51
N ARG A 75 1.11 10.13 -12.37
CA ARG A 75 1.14 8.75 -12.94
C ARG A 75 1.29 7.67 -11.87
N VAL A 76 2.12 7.92 -10.87
CA VAL A 76 2.29 7.03 -9.71
C VAL A 76 0.97 6.83 -8.97
N ARG A 77 0.23 7.93 -8.71
CA ARG A 77 -1.08 7.85 -8.06
C ARG A 77 -2.11 7.12 -8.91
N VAL A 78 -2.13 7.33 -10.24
CA VAL A 78 -3.04 6.59 -11.16
C VAL A 78 -2.82 5.08 -11.04
N LEU A 79 -1.56 4.60 -11.06
CA LEU A 79 -1.25 3.20 -10.85
C LEU A 79 -1.68 2.72 -9.46
N ARG A 80 -1.41 3.48 -8.42
CA ARG A 80 -1.82 3.13 -7.05
C ARG A 80 -3.32 2.95 -6.93
N GLU A 81 -4.10 3.86 -7.50
CA GLU A 81 -5.55 3.76 -7.45
C GLU A 81 -6.07 2.55 -8.24
N ALA A 82 -5.49 2.24 -9.40
CA ALA A 82 -5.81 1.03 -10.13
C ALA A 82 -5.53 -0.23 -9.29
N ILE A 83 -4.37 -0.32 -8.65
CA ILE A 83 -4.00 -1.43 -7.77
C ILE A 83 -4.99 -1.53 -6.59
N TYR A 84 -5.30 -0.40 -5.95
CA TYR A 84 -6.25 -0.38 -4.83
C TYR A 84 -7.63 -0.87 -5.25
N ARG A 85 -8.18 -0.39 -6.37
CA ARG A 85 -9.49 -0.82 -6.86
C ARG A 85 -9.51 -2.31 -7.20
N VAL A 86 -8.49 -2.81 -7.89
CA VAL A 86 -8.37 -4.25 -8.20
C VAL A 86 -8.39 -5.08 -6.91
N PHE A 87 -7.54 -4.75 -5.95
CA PHE A 87 -7.48 -5.50 -4.69
C PHE A 87 -8.75 -5.34 -3.84
N SER A 88 -9.38 -4.16 -3.86
CA SER A 88 -10.63 -3.92 -3.15
C SER A 88 -11.78 -4.76 -3.72
N MET A 89 -11.91 -4.81 -5.06
CA MET A 89 -12.92 -5.63 -5.73
C MET A 89 -12.75 -7.11 -5.39
N ILE A 90 -11.51 -7.62 -5.45
CA ILE A 90 -11.21 -9.02 -5.11
C ILE A 90 -11.53 -9.30 -3.63
N ALA A 91 -11.14 -8.41 -2.71
CA ALA A 91 -11.44 -8.54 -1.29
C ALA A 91 -12.95 -8.51 -0.98
N ASP A 92 -13.74 -7.89 -1.84
CA ASP A 92 -15.21 -7.86 -1.79
C ASP A 92 -15.87 -8.97 -2.66
N SER A 93 -15.07 -9.93 -3.16
CA SER A 93 -15.51 -11.04 -4.03
C SER A 93 -16.12 -10.60 -5.37
N HIS A 94 -15.67 -9.47 -5.91
CA HIS A 94 -16.07 -8.94 -7.20
C HIS A 94 -14.95 -9.08 -8.23
N GLN A 95 -15.34 -9.07 -9.52
CA GLN A 95 -14.38 -9.04 -10.62
C GLN A 95 -13.75 -7.66 -10.80
N PRO A 96 -12.42 -7.56 -10.93
CA PRO A 96 -11.73 -6.29 -11.19
C PRO A 96 -12.14 -5.67 -12.53
N ASN A 97 -12.08 -4.36 -12.59
CA ASN A 97 -12.34 -3.61 -13.81
C ASN A 97 -11.19 -3.82 -14.83
N GLN A 98 -11.54 -4.06 -16.08
CA GLN A 98 -10.57 -4.30 -17.16
C GLN A 98 -9.63 -3.11 -17.42
N SER A 99 -10.11 -1.87 -17.27
CA SER A 99 -9.28 -0.67 -17.43
C SER A 99 -8.19 -0.54 -16.35
N ASP A 100 -8.49 -0.97 -15.12
CA ASP A 100 -7.52 -1.01 -14.03
C ASP A 100 -6.48 -2.10 -14.26
N MET A 101 -6.92 -3.29 -14.71
CA MET A 101 -6.02 -4.36 -15.12
C MET A 101 -5.11 -3.95 -16.28
N ALA A 102 -5.63 -3.24 -17.28
CA ALA A 102 -4.83 -2.72 -18.40
C ALA A 102 -3.77 -1.71 -17.92
N THR A 103 -4.12 -0.85 -16.92
CA THR A 103 -3.18 0.10 -16.31
C THR A 103 -2.04 -0.62 -15.59
N ILE A 104 -2.35 -1.66 -14.82
CA ILE A 104 -1.36 -2.49 -14.12
C ILE A 104 -0.47 -3.23 -15.13
N ASN A 105 -1.07 -3.89 -16.12
CA ASN A 105 -0.35 -4.68 -17.11
C ASN A 105 0.61 -3.85 -17.96
N ARG A 106 0.27 -2.59 -18.26
CA ARG A 106 1.18 -1.68 -18.98
C ARG A 106 2.48 -1.45 -18.18
N VAL A 107 2.38 -1.20 -16.87
CA VAL A 107 3.55 -0.99 -16.01
C VAL A 107 4.30 -2.29 -15.78
N LEU A 108 3.58 -3.41 -15.62
CA LEU A 108 4.16 -4.74 -15.49
C LEU A 108 4.96 -5.13 -16.74
N SER A 109 4.40 -4.96 -17.92
CA SER A 109 5.10 -5.25 -19.20
C SER A 109 6.37 -4.43 -19.34
N GLU A 110 6.34 -3.16 -18.96
CA GLU A 110 7.54 -2.35 -18.93
C GLU A 110 8.56 -2.87 -17.91
N ALA A 111 8.13 -3.16 -16.69
CA ALA A 111 9.01 -3.66 -15.64
C ALA A 111 9.71 -4.96 -16.05
N MET A 112 8.96 -5.90 -16.65
CA MET A 112 9.49 -7.22 -17.04
C MET A 112 10.59 -7.15 -18.11
N ARG A 113 10.63 -6.11 -18.95
CA ARG A 113 11.74 -5.87 -19.89
C ARG A 113 13.07 -5.61 -19.19
N HIS A 114 13.04 -5.19 -17.94
CA HIS A 114 14.20 -4.83 -17.14
C HIS A 114 14.61 -5.87 -16.11
N ILE A 115 13.96 -7.02 -16.08
CA ILE A 115 14.41 -8.16 -15.27
C ILE A 115 15.54 -8.91 -16.00
N ARG A 116 16.54 -9.32 -15.23
CA ARG A 116 17.65 -10.16 -15.67
C ARG A 116 17.87 -11.28 -14.67
N VAL A 117 18.24 -12.44 -15.16
CA VAL A 117 18.73 -13.54 -14.31
C VAL A 117 20.24 -13.38 -14.18
N THR A 118 20.73 -13.33 -12.97
CA THR A 118 22.16 -13.15 -12.66
C THR A 118 22.64 -14.26 -11.73
N ARG A 119 23.91 -14.62 -11.86
CA ARG A 119 24.56 -15.62 -10.97
C ARG A 119 24.89 -14.96 -9.62
N ARG A 120 24.67 -15.69 -8.53
CA ARG A 120 25.12 -15.28 -7.20
C ARG A 120 26.58 -15.64 -6.99
N ALA A 121 27.28 -14.87 -6.15
CA ALA A 121 28.70 -15.12 -5.83
C ALA A 121 28.94 -16.51 -5.20
N HIS A 122 28.00 -16.97 -4.38
CA HIS A 122 28.07 -18.27 -3.68
C HIS A 122 27.28 -19.38 -4.38
N GLY A 123 27.05 -19.27 -5.70
CA GLY A 123 26.32 -20.24 -6.50
C GLY A 123 24.82 -19.96 -6.61
N GLY A 124 24.18 -20.60 -7.63
CA GLY A 124 22.77 -20.38 -7.95
C GLY A 124 22.50 -19.08 -8.72
N PHE A 125 21.22 -18.80 -8.94
CA PHE A 125 20.75 -17.66 -9.75
C PHE A 125 19.74 -16.82 -8.96
N VAL A 126 19.58 -15.57 -9.36
CA VAL A 126 18.59 -14.64 -8.81
C VAL A 126 18.05 -13.73 -9.91
N SER A 127 16.76 -13.45 -9.85
CA SER A 127 16.17 -12.37 -10.65
C SER A 127 16.56 -11.03 -10.03
N ALA A 128 17.10 -10.15 -10.85
CA ALA A 128 17.48 -8.80 -10.44
C ALA A 128 17.02 -7.77 -11.47
N TRP A 129 16.76 -6.56 -11.01
CA TRP A 129 16.49 -5.44 -11.90
C TRP A 129 17.77 -5.03 -12.61
N GLN A 130 17.67 -4.78 -13.91
CA GLN A 130 18.80 -4.27 -14.70
C GLN A 130 19.39 -3.03 -14.02
N LYS A 131 20.72 -3.00 -13.90
CA LYS A 131 21.44 -1.85 -13.34
C LYS A 131 21.25 -0.62 -14.25
N GLY A 132 21.23 0.55 -13.65
CA GLY A 132 21.09 1.83 -14.35
C GLY A 132 20.74 2.94 -13.36
N PRO A 133 20.73 4.21 -13.81
CA PRO A 133 20.43 5.34 -12.93
C PRO A 133 19.03 5.19 -12.31
N PRO A 134 18.87 5.48 -11.02
CA PRO A 134 17.57 5.44 -10.38
C PRO A 134 16.66 6.51 -10.99
N SER A 135 15.37 6.19 -11.09
CA SER A 135 14.34 7.12 -11.55
C SER A 135 13.03 6.86 -10.85
N LEU A 136 12.13 7.84 -10.79
CA LEU A 136 10.79 7.69 -10.20
C LEU A 136 10.00 6.56 -10.88
N ARG A 137 10.22 6.34 -12.18
CA ARG A 137 9.57 5.26 -12.94
C ARG A 137 10.04 3.88 -12.49
N ARG A 138 11.33 3.71 -12.20
CA ARG A 138 11.89 2.44 -11.71
C ARG A 138 11.35 2.02 -10.35
N VAL A 139 10.90 2.98 -9.53
CA VAL A 139 10.23 2.68 -8.26
C VAL A 139 8.98 1.80 -8.46
N LEU A 140 8.31 1.94 -9.61
CA LEU A 140 7.08 1.21 -9.90
C LEU A 140 7.32 -0.24 -10.36
N TRP A 141 8.52 -0.61 -10.79
CA TRP A 141 8.80 -1.97 -11.29
C TRP A 141 8.62 -3.06 -10.22
N PRO A 142 9.24 -2.94 -9.03
CA PRO A 142 9.01 -3.91 -7.95
C PRO A 142 7.56 -3.91 -7.46
N VAL A 143 6.87 -2.76 -7.52
CA VAL A 143 5.45 -2.67 -7.18
C VAL A 143 4.61 -3.49 -8.15
N ALA A 144 4.77 -3.26 -9.48
CA ALA A 144 4.01 -3.98 -10.51
C ALA A 144 4.29 -5.49 -10.46
N ARG A 145 5.54 -5.90 -10.24
CA ARG A 145 5.87 -7.31 -10.03
C ARG A 145 5.16 -7.86 -8.79
N SER A 146 5.20 -7.15 -7.67
CA SER A 146 4.52 -7.56 -6.45
C SER A 146 3.00 -7.66 -6.62
N VAL A 147 2.39 -6.82 -7.48
CA VAL A 147 0.96 -6.96 -7.83
C VAL A 147 0.72 -8.29 -8.54
N ALA A 148 1.52 -8.60 -9.56
CA ALA A 148 1.41 -9.88 -10.28
C ALA A 148 1.58 -11.07 -9.32
N ASP A 149 2.61 -11.03 -8.46
CA ASP A 149 2.90 -12.08 -7.48
C ASP A 149 1.72 -12.30 -6.51
N VAL A 150 1.02 -11.23 -6.09
CA VAL A 150 -0.18 -11.34 -5.23
C VAL A 150 -1.37 -11.89 -6.01
N LEU A 151 -1.61 -11.40 -7.23
CA LEU A 151 -2.76 -11.80 -8.05
C LEU A 151 -2.69 -13.27 -8.51
N THR A 152 -1.48 -13.81 -8.67
CA THR A 152 -1.25 -15.19 -9.10
C THR A 152 -0.91 -16.14 -7.96
N SER A 153 -0.94 -15.67 -6.70
CA SER A 153 -0.64 -16.50 -5.55
C SER A 153 -1.85 -17.31 -5.08
N GLU A 154 -1.59 -18.45 -4.46
CA GLU A 154 -2.61 -19.25 -3.75
C GLU A 154 -3.24 -18.48 -2.58
N ASP A 155 -2.55 -17.47 -2.07
CA ASP A 155 -3.03 -16.61 -0.99
C ASP A 155 -4.06 -15.56 -1.43
N LEU A 156 -4.39 -15.46 -2.73
CA LEU A 156 -5.30 -14.41 -3.24
C LEU A 156 -6.65 -14.40 -2.50
N GLY A 157 -7.21 -15.56 -2.18
CA GLY A 157 -8.45 -15.69 -1.41
C GLY A 157 -8.37 -15.18 0.04
N ARG A 158 -7.16 -14.87 0.53
CA ARG A 158 -6.90 -14.30 1.87
C ARG A 158 -6.79 -12.78 1.87
N LEU A 159 -7.00 -12.16 0.70
CA LEU A 159 -6.98 -10.70 0.56
C LEU A 159 -8.24 -10.13 1.22
N LYS A 160 -8.05 -9.15 2.11
CA LYS A 160 -9.13 -8.56 2.89
C LYS A 160 -9.05 -7.04 2.90
N LYS A 161 -10.21 -6.40 3.01
CA LYS A 161 -10.33 -4.96 3.25
C LYS A 161 -10.63 -4.70 4.72
N CYS A 162 -9.93 -3.75 5.33
CA CYS A 162 -10.13 -3.41 6.73
C CYS A 162 -11.51 -2.81 6.95
N PRO A 163 -12.37 -3.41 7.82
CA PRO A 163 -13.74 -2.96 8.04
C PRO A 163 -13.86 -1.79 9.02
N ALA A 164 -12.75 -1.20 9.48
CA ALA A 164 -12.79 0.00 10.31
C ALA A 164 -13.40 1.16 9.51
N ALA A 165 -14.40 1.83 10.05
CA ALA A 165 -15.27 2.80 9.36
C ALA A 165 -14.54 3.89 8.54
N THR A 166 -13.29 4.20 8.89
CA THR A 166 -12.50 5.23 8.22
C THR A 166 -11.25 4.68 7.53
N CYS A 167 -10.94 3.38 7.64
CA CYS A 167 -9.66 2.82 7.21
C CYS A 167 -9.66 2.45 5.72
N GLY A 168 -10.35 1.37 5.33
CA GLY A 168 -10.41 0.86 3.97
C GLY A 168 -9.10 0.29 3.41
N TRP A 169 -8.06 0.09 4.21
CA TRP A 169 -6.79 -0.50 3.76
C TRP A 169 -6.95 -1.97 3.38
N ILE A 170 -6.20 -2.38 2.38
CA ILE A 170 -6.13 -3.77 1.92
C ILE A 170 -4.98 -4.48 2.65
N PHE A 171 -5.21 -5.70 3.06
CA PHE A 171 -4.19 -6.52 3.69
C PHE A 171 -4.36 -8.00 3.34
N LEU A 172 -3.29 -8.78 3.44
CA LEU A 172 -3.33 -10.22 3.31
C LEU A 172 -3.40 -10.85 4.70
N ASP A 173 -4.35 -11.76 4.90
CA ASP A 173 -4.46 -12.50 6.16
C ASP A 173 -3.50 -13.67 6.17
N THR A 174 -2.32 -13.46 6.73
CA THR A 174 -1.27 -14.47 6.89
C THR A 174 -1.35 -15.23 8.22
N THR A 175 -2.43 -15.07 8.99
CA THR A 175 -2.63 -15.81 10.24
C THR A 175 -2.97 -17.27 9.95
N ARG A 176 -2.56 -18.17 10.85
CA ARG A 176 -2.79 -19.62 10.70
C ARG A 176 -4.27 -19.98 10.47
N ASN A 177 -5.18 -19.32 11.19
CA ASN A 177 -6.62 -19.61 11.17
C ASN A 177 -7.42 -18.67 10.24
N HIS A 178 -6.76 -17.78 9.47
CA HIS A 178 -7.39 -16.81 8.56
C HIS A 178 -8.48 -15.95 9.20
N THR A 179 -8.34 -15.65 10.50
CA THR A 179 -9.32 -14.92 11.31
C THR A 179 -8.99 -13.46 11.51
N ARG A 180 -7.88 -12.96 10.91
CA ARG A 180 -7.51 -11.55 11.01
C ARG A 180 -8.58 -10.67 10.37
N ARG A 181 -9.11 -9.77 11.18
CA ARG A 181 -10.19 -8.85 10.80
C ARG A 181 -9.71 -7.44 10.48
N TRP A 182 -8.60 -7.00 11.09
CA TRP A 182 -8.10 -5.63 11.01
C TRP A 182 -6.75 -5.59 10.31
N CYS A 183 -6.51 -4.55 9.49
CA CYS A 183 -5.19 -4.34 8.89
C CYS A 183 -4.09 -4.17 9.95
N ASP A 184 -4.45 -3.63 11.12
CA ASP A 184 -3.61 -3.52 12.30
C ASP A 184 -4.48 -3.61 13.56
N MET A 185 -4.16 -4.56 14.45
CA MET A 185 -4.91 -4.75 15.70
C MET A 185 -4.68 -3.62 16.68
N LYS A 186 -3.46 -3.09 16.78
CA LYS A 186 -3.09 -2.01 17.71
C LYS A 186 -3.74 -0.68 17.32
N VAL A 187 -4.02 -0.47 16.05
CA VAL A 187 -4.63 0.76 15.53
C VAL A 187 -6.13 0.56 15.29
N CYS A 188 -6.49 -0.19 14.25
CA CYS A 188 -7.89 -0.35 13.83
C CYS A 188 -8.70 -1.22 14.79
N GLY A 189 -8.11 -2.30 15.31
CA GLY A 189 -8.76 -3.17 16.30
C GLY A 189 -9.05 -2.45 17.61
N ASN A 190 -8.08 -1.73 18.17
CA ASN A 190 -8.28 -0.98 19.41
C ASN A 190 -9.28 0.16 19.24
N ARG A 191 -9.26 0.87 18.11
CA ARG A 191 -10.26 1.91 17.80
C ARG A 191 -11.68 1.33 17.73
N ALA A 192 -11.85 0.16 17.11
CA ALA A 192 -13.15 -0.50 17.05
C ALA A 192 -13.64 -0.96 18.42
N LYS A 193 -12.74 -1.42 19.30
CA LYS A 193 -13.05 -1.75 20.70
C LYS A 193 -13.51 -0.51 21.47
N ALA A 194 -12.77 0.58 21.39
CA ALA A 194 -13.10 1.84 22.04
C ALA A 194 -14.46 2.35 21.59
N ARG A 195 -14.72 2.40 20.27
CA ARG A 195 -16.03 2.82 19.73
C ARG A 195 -17.18 1.97 20.27
N ARG A 196 -17.03 0.64 20.35
CA ARG A 196 -18.06 -0.25 20.92
C ARG A 196 -18.31 0.04 22.39
N TYR A 197 -17.26 0.30 23.16
CA TYR A 197 -17.37 0.64 24.56
C TYR A 197 -18.17 1.94 24.76
N TYR A 198 -17.83 3.02 24.05
CA TYR A 198 -18.56 4.29 24.13
C TYR A 198 -20.02 4.19 23.68
N LEU A 199 -20.33 3.40 22.67
CA LEU A 199 -21.70 3.19 22.23
C LEU A 199 -22.53 2.47 23.30
N ARG A 200 -21.97 1.44 23.95
CA ARG A 200 -22.63 0.75 25.07
C ARG A 200 -22.91 1.69 26.25
N GLN A 201 -21.93 2.49 26.65
CA GLN A 201 -22.10 3.47 27.73
C GLN A 201 -23.22 4.47 27.41
N ARG A 202 -23.29 4.99 26.18
CA ARG A 202 -24.36 5.89 25.74
C ARG A 202 -25.75 5.25 25.77
N LEU A 203 -25.85 3.99 25.48
CA LEU A 203 -27.14 3.26 25.53
C LEU A 203 -27.58 3.05 26.98
N MET A 204 -26.65 2.72 27.89
CA MET A 204 -26.93 2.53 29.31
C MET A 204 -27.36 3.83 29.99
N THR A 205 -26.73 4.97 29.62
CA THR A 205 -27.10 6.27 30.20
C THR A 205 -28.41 6.85 29.65
N ARG A 206 -28.92 6.33 28.53
CA ARG A 206 -30.20 6.75 27.92
C ARG A 206 -31.41 5.95 28.40
N GLN A 207 -31.27 4.85 29.17
CA GLN A 207 -32.38 4.18 29.79
C GLN A 207 -32.81 5.02 31.02
N PRO A 208 -34.07 5.59 31.07
CA PRO A 208 -34.54 6.25 32.25
C PRO A 208 -34.67 5.19 33.36
N ARG A 209 -34.14 5.49 34.56
CA ARG A 209 -34.41 4.71 35.76
C ARG A 209 -35.92 4.62 35.89
N ALA A 210 -36.49 3.43 35.71
CA ALA A 210 -37.86 3.16 36.08
C ALA A 210 -38.01 3.56 37.56
N ARG A 211 -38.78 4.60 37.84
CA ARG A 211 -39.15 4.98 39.18
C ARG A 211 -40.03 3.87 39.68
N HIS A 212 -39.56 3.08 40.62
CA HIS A 212 -40.42 2.23 41.42
C HIS A 212 -41.18 3.17 42.33
N SER A 213 -42.48 3.29 42.07
CA SER A 213 -43.49 3.84 42.97
C SER A 213 -44.00 2.73 43.86
#